data_4ca84bb60b772e1206a2ee9a732fb581
#
_entry.id   4ca84bb60b772e1206a2ee9a732fb581
#
_cell.length_a   1.000
_cell.length_b   1.000
_cell.length_c   1.000
_cell.angle_alpha   90.00
_cell.angle_beta   90.00
_cell.angle_gamma   90.00
#
_symmetry.space_group_name_H-M   'P 1'
#
loop_
_entity.id
_entity.type
_entity.pdbx_description
1 polymer ?
#
loop_
_entity_poly.entity_id
_entity_poly.type
_entity_poly.pdbx_seq_one_letter_code
_entity_poly.pdbx_strand_id
1 'polypeptide(L)'
;MRLFDLLIAGEINPDLILSGNVTPEFGQVEKLVDSAALTIGSSSAIFACGAARLGLKVAFIGVCGDDVFGRFMLDQMKKRSVDVSHVIVRKEGQTGLSVILNQPFDYAQGDRAILTHPGLIAELQASDIADDLLRQSKHIHVASYFLQTKLQSDLPALFKRAHALGLSTSLDTNYDPSEKWLGFDELLSVTNVFLPNEAEAKSLAGAENVEEAASRLGSKVEALAIKLGKAGALGMFGSRKVQSESIPVKVVDTVGAGDSFDAGFIYGYLNNWELEKSLRLACVCGALSTQRAGGTDGQPTLEQAMKYLVA
;
A
#
# COMPACT_ATOMS: atom_id res chain seq x y z
N MET A 1 4.70 2.10 27.36
CA MET A 1 3.74 1.16 26.73
C MET A 1 3.53 1.65 25.30
N ARG A 2 3.65 0.79 24.30
CA ARG A 2 3.42 1.17 22.91
C ARG A 2 1.93 1.38 22.67
N LEU A 3 1.54 2.52 22.10
CA LEU A 3 0.15 2.91 21.86
C LEU A 3 -0.37 2.32 20.56
N PHE A 4 0.52 2.20 19.56
CA PHE A 4 0.20 1.76 18.22
C PHE A 4 0.89 0.43 17.91
N ASP A 5 0.18 -0.44 17.20
CA ASP A 5 0.78 -1.63 16.60
C ASP A 5 1.57 -1.25 15.35
N LEU A 6 1.08 -0.24 14.62
CA LEU A 6 1.59 0.13 13.31
C LEU A 6 1.62 1.66 13.15
N LEU A 7 2.78 2.19 12.75
CA LEU A 7 2.95 3.54 12.24
C LEU A 7 3.11 3.46 10.73
N ILE A 8 2.37 4.27 9.99
CA ILE A 8 2.51 4.38 8.54
C ILE A 8 3.08 5.75 8.22
N ALA A 9 4.20 5.77 7.52
CA ALA A 9 4.79 6.99 6.97
C ALA A 9 4.55 6.99 5.45
N GLY A 10 3.64 7.84 4.98
CA GLY A 10 3.16 7.71 3.63
C GLY A 10 2.52 8.95 3.02
N GLU A 11 2.25 8.82 1.75
CA GLU A 11 1.59 9.82 0.93
C GLU A 11 0.10 9.94 1.27
N ILE A 12 -0.48 11.09 0.94
CA ILE A 12 -1.92 11.37 1.13
C ILE A 12 -2.47 11.97 -0.16
N ASN A 13 -3.34 11.24 -0.83
CA ASN A 13 -4.11 11.72 -1.98
C ASN A 13 -5.41 10.93 -2.12
N PRO A 14 -6.54 11.55 -2.48
CA PRO A 14 -7.71 10.83 -2.92
C PRO A 14 -7.57 10.38 -4.38
N ASP A 15 -8.42 9.44 -4.77
CA ASP A 15 -8.62 9.00 -6.14
C ASP A 15 -10.00 9.48 -6.62
N LEU A 16 -10.02 10.23 -7.73
CA LEU A 16 -11.24 10.53 -8.48
C LEU A 16 -11.38 9.49 -9.60
N ILE A 17 -12.27 8.54 -9.41
CA ILE A 17 -12.50 7.45 -10.36
C ILE A 17 -13.63 7.85 -11.30
N LEU A 18 -13.35 7.92 -12.58
CA LEU A 18 -14.34 8.07 -13.65
C LEU A 18 -14.49 6.72 -14.37
N SER A 19 -15.71 6.25 -14.61
CA SER A 19 -15.96 4.96 -15.26
C SER A 19 -16.91 5.11 -16.43
N GLY A 20 -16.73 4.25 -17.46
CA GLY A 20 -17.50 4.24 -18.70
C GLY A 20 -16.64 4.55 -19.92
N ASN A 21 -17.18 5.30 -20.86
CA ASN A 21 -16.42 5.78 -22.01
C ASN A 21 -15.52 6.97 -21.62
N VAL A 22 -14.39 6.68 -21.00
CA VAL A 22 -13.51 7.68 -20.37
C VAL A 22 -12.33 8.10 -21.24
N THR A 23 -12.27 7.70 -22.51
CA THR A 23 -11.23 8.16 -23.44
C THR A 23 -11.40 9.65 -23.75
N PRO A 24 -10.45 10.54 -23.32
CA PRO A 24 -10.59 11.97 -23.54
C PRO A 24 -10.48 12.31 -25.03
N GLU A 25 -11.21 13.34 -25.44
CA GLU A 25 -11.10 13.94 -26.77
C GLU A 25 -10.83 15.43 -26.63
N PHE A 26 -9.74 15.91 -27.26
CA PHE A 26 -9.41 17.33 -27.27
C PHE A 26 -10.26 18.09 -28.30
N GLY A 27 -10.29 19.43 -28.19
CA GLY A 27 -11.08 20.28 -29.13
C GLY A 27 -12.43 20.69 -28.54
N GLN A 28 -12.52 20.80 -27.20
CA GLN A 28 -13.74 21.21 -26.46
C GLN A 28 -14.90 20.21 -26.61
N VAL A 29 -14.57 18.94 -26.85
CA VAL A 29 -15.56 17.87 -26.90
C VAL A 29 -15.96 17.51 -25.47
N GLU A 30 -17.25 17.59 -25.16
CA GLU A 30 -17.80 17.11 -23.90
C GLU A 30 -18.21 15.64 -24.04
N LYS A 31 -17.64 14.79 -23.19
CA LYS A 31 -18.00 13.36 -23.11
C LYS A 31 -18.66 13.05 -21.78
N LEU A 32 -19.79 12.37 -21.86
CA LEU A 32 -20.49 11.89 -20.66
C LEU A 32 -19.90 10.55 -20.22
N VAL A 33 -19.63 10.43 -18.92
CA VAL A 33 -19.17 9.21 -18.29
C VAL A 33 -20.30 8.58 -17.47
N ASP A 34 -20.23 7.27 -17.22
CA ASP A 34 -21.31 6.54 -16.55
C ASP A 34 -21.34 6.82 -15.04
N SER A 35 -20.17 7.02 -14.44
CA SER A 35 -20.06 7.30 -13.02
C SER A 35 -18.80 8.08 -12.65
N ALA A 36 -18.89 8.81 -11.53
CA ALA A 36 -17.77 9.49 -10.90
C ALA A 36 -17.80 9.25 -9.39
N ALA A 37 -16.67 8.86 -8.79
CA ALA A 37 -16.55 8.63 -7.35
C ALA A 37 -15.24 9.21 -6.82
N LEU A 38 -15.32 9.95 -5.71
CA LEU A 38 -14.15 10.37 -4.94
C LEU A 38 -13.95 9.38 -3.80
N THR A 39 -12.80 8.70 -3.78
CA THR A 39 -12.48 7.64 -2.82
C THR A 39 -11.14 7.89 -2.13
N ILE A 40 -10.84 7.14 -1.07
CA ILE A 40 -9.49 7.08 -0.53
C ILE A 40 -8.60 6.51 -1.63
N GLY A 41 -7.60 7.29 -2.03
CA GLY A 41 -6.45 6.85 -2.80
C GLY A 41 -5.26 6.65 -1.87
N SER A 42 -4.04 6.74 -2.39
CA SER A 42 -2.81 6.48 -1.64
C SER A 42 -2.68 5.02 -1.18
N SER A 43 -1.68 4.32 -1.65
CA SER A 43 -1.39 2.95 -1.18
C SER A 43 -1.19 2.90 0.33
N SER A 44 -0.48 3.90 0.88
CA SER A 44 -0.28 4.04 2.33
C SER A 44 -1.60 4.19 3.10
N ALA A 45 -2.55 5.00 2.60
CA ALA A 45 -3.83 5.22 3.28
C ALA A 45 -4.77 4.01 3.13
N ILE A 46 -4.78 3.35 1.97
CA ILE A 46 -5.55 2.12 1.75
C ILE A 46 -5.02 1.01 2.67
N PHE A 47 -3.71 0.81 2.73
CA PHE A 47 -3.07 -0.12 3.66
C PHE A 47 -3.45 0.19 5.11
N ALA A 48 -3.38 1.47 5.54
CA ALA A 48 -3.74 1.91 6.88
C ALA A 48 -5.16 1.51 7.26
N CYS A 49 -6.11 1.76 6.35
CA CYS A 49 -7.52 1.42 6.54
C CYS A 49 -7.72 -0.09 6.65
N GLY A 50 -7.04 -0.88 5.80
CA GLY A 50 -7.07 -2.34 5.84
C GLY A 50 -6.52 -2.89 7.15
N ALA A 51 -5.37 -2.41 7.59
CA ALA A 51 -4.74 -2.82 8.86
C ALA A 51 -5.62 -2.49 10.08
N ALA A 52 -6.20 -1.28 10.11
CA ALA A 52 -7.15 -0.89 11.17
C ALA A 52 -8.41 -1.76 11.15
N ARG A 53 -8.93 -2.10 9.96
CA ARG A 53 -10.11 -2.95 9.82
C ARG A 53 -9.87 -4.39 10.26
N LEU A 54 -8.63 -4.87 10.18
CA LEU A 54 -8.21 -6.16 10.76
C LEU A 54 -8.03 -6.10 12.29
N GLY A 55 -8.08 -4.91 12.89
CA GLY A 55 -8.02 -4.71 14.34
C GLY A 55 -6.68 -4.22 14.89
N LEU A 56 -5.72 -3.83 14.03
CA LEU A 56 -4.49 -3.18 14.48
C LEU A 56 -4.76 -1.73 14.91
N LYS A 57 -4.02 -1.25 15.91
CA LYS A 57 -3.98 0.16 16.29
C LYS A 57 -3.01 0.88 15.38
N VAL A 58 -3.55 1.71 14.48
CA VAL A 58 -2.81 2.34 13.38
C VAL A 58 -2.68 3.84 13.61
N ALA A 59 -1.44 4.36 13.59
CA ALA A 59 -1.13 5.77 13.44
C ALA A 59 -0.61 6.06 12.03
N PHE A 60 -0.95 7.23 11.50
CA PHE A 60 -0.51 7.68 10.18
C PHE A 60 0.22 9.03 10.28
N ILE A 61 1.37 9.14 9.63
CA ILE A 61 2.09 10.39 9.40
C ILE A 61 2.31 10.58 7.90
N GLY A 62 1.98 11.76 7.42
CA GLY A 62 2.10 12.18 6.03
C GLY A 62 1.88 13.67 5.92
N VAL A 63 1.93 14.22 4.72
CA VAL A 63 1.72 15.65 4.47
C VAL A 63 0.55 15.84 3.53
N CYS A 64 -0.38 16.74 3.88
CA CYS A 64 -1.47 17.17 3.01
C CYS A 64 -1.70 18.69 3.11
N GLY A 65 -2.47 19.22 2.17
CA GLY A 65 -2.90 20.64 2.19
C GLY A 65 -4.12 20.85 3.08
N ASP A 66 -4.32 22.08 3.55
CA ASP A 66 -5.58 22.52 4.14
C ASP A 66 -6.61 22.86 3.04
N ASP A 67 -6.93 21.85 2.24
CA ASP A 67 -7.85 21.94 1.11
C ASP A 67 -8.97 20.89 1.19
N VAL A 68 -9.83 20.85 0.19
CA VAL A 68 -10.97 19.91 0.17
C VAL A 68 -10.50 18.47 0.14
N PHE A 69 -9.40 18.15 -0.55
CA PHE A 69 -8.87 16.80 -0.69
C PHE A 69 -8.19 16.32 0.58
N GLY A 70 -7.37 17.17 1.22
CA GLY A 70 -6.74 16.85 2.50
C GLY A 70 -7.79 16.60 3.59
N ARG A 71 -8.78 17.51 3.72
CA ARG A 71 -9.88 17.32 4.69
C ARG A 71 -10.69 16.05 4.41
N PHE A 72 -11.00 15.75 3.14
CA PHE A 72 -11.66 14.52 2.75
C PHE A 72 -10.86 13.29 3.22
N MET A 73 -9.56 13.22 2.90
CA MET A 73 -8.70 12.10 3.25
C MET A 73 -8.64 11.87 4.76
N LEU A 74 -8.38 12.94 5.53
CA LEU A 74 -8.30 12.85 6.99
C LEU A 74 -9.62 12.39 7.62
N ASP A 75 -10.76 12.89 7.14
CA ASP A 75 -12.08 12.48 7.62
C ASP A 75 -12.37 11.01 7.29
N GLN A 76 -12.08 10.57 6.06
CA GLN A 76 -12.32 9.20 5.65
C GLN A 76 -11.41 8.18 6.38
N MET A 77 -10.15 8.53 6.65
CA MET A 77 -9.22 7.69 7.41
C MET A 77 -9.65 7.59 8.89
N LYS A 78 -10.04 8.72 9.51
CA LYS A 78 -10.61 8.73 10.89
C LYS A 78 -11.84 7.83 11.01
N LYS A 79 -12.77 7.90 10.05
CA LYS A 79 -13.96 7.04 10.02
C LYS A 79 -13.63 5.54 9.96
N ARG A 80 -12.42 5.20 9.47
CA ARG A 80 -11.90 3.83 9.39
C ARG A 80 -10.92 3.48 10.53
N SER A 81 -10.98 4.25 11.62
CA SER A 81 -10.21 4.01 12.86
C SER A 81 -8.69 4.16 12.70
N VAL A 82 -8.23 4.96 11.73
CA VAL A 82 -6.83 5.36 11.61
C VAL A 82 -6.61 6.65 12.41
N ASP A 83 -5.61 6.67 13.28
CA ASP A 83 -5.18 7.88 13.98
C ASP A 83 -4.36 8.76 13.04
N VAL A 84 -4.91 9.91 12.68
CA VAL A 84 -4.30 10.90 11.79
C VAL A 84 -3.82 12.14 12.55
N SER A 85 -3.71 12.08 13.88
CA SER A 85 -3.30 13.23 14.71
C SER A 85 -1.86 13.68 14.44
N HIS A 86 -1.06 12.83 13.80
CA HIS A 86 0.33 13.10 13.43
C HIS A 86 0.49 13.61 11.99
N VAL A 87 -0.60 13.73 11.23
CA VAL A 87 -0.54 14.26 9.86
C VAL A 87 -0.21 15.73 9.86
N ILE A 88 0.73 16.12 9.01
CA ILE A 88 1.17 17.50 8.82
C ILE A 88 0.26 18.17 7.80
N VAL A 89 -0.58 19.09 8.27
CA VAL A 89 -1.47 19.89 7.40
C VAL A 89 -0.80 21.21 7.07
N ARG A 90 -0.49 21.46 5.80
CA ARG A 90 0.14 22.70 5.33
C ARG A 90 -0.91 23.65 4.79
N LYS A 91 -0.77 24.94 5.14
CA LYS A 91 -1.60 26.01 4.56
C LYS A 91 -1.20 26.32 3.13
N GLU A 92 0.05 26.10 2.79
CA GLU A 92 0.62 26.30 1.46
C GLU A 92 0.83 24.95 0.77
N GLY A 93 0.56 24.90 -0.54
CA GLY A 93 0.58 23.69 -1.34
C GLY A 93 -0.79 23.00 -1.40
N GLN A 94 -0.92 22.05 -2.30
CA GLN A 94 -2.16 21.31 -2.54
C GLN A 94 -1.97 19.84 -2.23
N THR A 95 -2.99 19.23 -1.65
CA THR A 95 -3.04 17.76 -1.52
C THR A 95 -2.95 17.11 -2.90
N GLY A 96 -2.19 16.03 -3.02
CA GLY A 96 -2.14 15.26 -4.26
C GLY A 96 -3.52 14.75 -4.67
N LEU A 97 -3.69 14.44 -5.95
CA LEU A 97 -4.93 13.88 -6.51
C LEU A 97 -4.57 12.94 -7.65
N SER A 98 -5.13 11.73 -7.65
CA SER A 98 -5.12 10.87 -8.84
C SER A 98 -6.50 10.86 -9.50
N VAL A 99 -6.53 11.04 -10.81
CA VAL A 99 -7.71 10.82 -11.64
C VAL A 99 -7.55 9.47 -12.33
N ILE A 100 -8.44 8.54 -12.05
CA ILE A 100 -8.43 7.20 -12.60
C ILE A 100 -9.52 7.12 -13.67
N LEU A 101 -9.10 6.90 -14.90
CA LEU A 101 -9.96 6.68 -16.05
C LEU A 101 -10.14 5.16 -16.18
N ASN A 102 -11.28 4.63 -15.75
CA ASN A 102 -11.55 3.21 -15.71
C ASN A 102 -12.49 2.81 -16.84
N GLN A 103 -11.97 2.04 -17.81
CA GLN A 103 -12.76 1.46 -18.89
C GLN A 103 -13.24 0.06 -18.47
N PRO A 104 -14.53 -0.15 -18.23
CA PRO A 104 -15.09 -1.47 -18.00
C PRO A 104 -14.88 -2.40 -19.19
N PHE A 105 -14.93 -3.71 -18.95
CA PHE A 105 -14.76 -4.74 -19.99
C PHE A 105 -15.72 -4.59 -21.19
N ASP A 106 -16.88 -3.99 -20.97
CA ASP A 106 -17.89 -3.75 -22.02
C ASP A 106 -17.49 -2.66 -23.02
N TYR A 107 -16.54 -1.79 -22.69
CA TYR A 107 -16.08 -0.67 -23.54
C TYR A 107 -14.70 -0.91 -24.18
N ALA A 108 -13.84 -1.65 -23.50
CA ALA A 108 -12.51 -2.02 -23.96
C ALA A 108 -12.03 -3.19 -23.09
N GLN A 109 -10.88 -3.77 -23.35
CA GLN A 109 -10.35 -4.95 -22.64
C GLN A 109 -10.18 -4.79 -21.11
N GLY A 110 -10.95 -3.88 -20.46
CA GLY A 110 -10.92 -3.63 -19.03
C GLY A 110 -9.59 -3.00 -18.58
N ASP A 111 -9.25 -1.85 -19.16
CA ASP A 111 -8.02 -1.13 -18.88
C ASP A 111 -8.28 0.15 -18.07
N ARG A 112 -7.23 0.70 -17.47
CA ARG A 112 -7.27 1.96 -16.73
C ARG A 112 -6.07 2.84 -17.03
N ALA A 113 -6.30 4.15 -17.08
CA ALA A 113 -5.24 5.15 -17.08
C ALA A 113 -5.28 5.95 -15.77
N ILE A 114 -4.12 6.36 -15.30
CA ILE A 114 -3.97 7.12 -14.05
C ILE A 114 -3.23 8.42 -14.36
N LEU A 115 -3.83 9.54 -13.98
CA LEU A 115 -3.22 10.87 -14.05
C LEU A 115 -3.08 11.40 -12.64
N THR A 116 -1.85 11.58 -12.17
CA THR A 116 -1.58 12.03 -10.81
C THR A 116 -1.01 13.44 -10.79
N HIS A 117 -1.71 14.34 -10.09
CA HIS A 117 -1.13 15.60 -9.60
C HIS A 117 -0.41 15.30 -8.28
N PRO A 118 0.92 15.44 -8.22
CA PRO A 118 1.66 15.02 -7.03
C PRO A 118 1.39 15.90 -5.80
N GLY A 119 1.17 17.20 -5.98
CA GLY A 119 0.95 18.11 -4.86
C GLY A 119 1.99 17.93 -3.75
N LEU A 120 1.51 17.65 -2.53
CA LEU A 120 2.35 17.45 -1.34
C LEU A 120 2.75 15.97 -1.10
N ILE A 121 2.52 15.06 -2.04
CA ILE A 121 2.85 13.61 -1.90
C ILE A 121 4.31 13.40 -1.49
N ALA A 122 5.24 14.13 -2.10
CA ALA A 122 6.67 13.96 -1.89
C ALA A 122 7.25 14.74 -0.70
N GLU A 123 6.41 15.41 0.09
CA GLU A 123 6.87 16.43 1.05
C GLU A 123 7.21 15.89 2.44
N LEU A 124 6.84 14.65 2.76
CA LEU A 124 7.25 14.01 4.01
C LEU A 124 8.75 13.76 4.03
N GLN A 125 9.41 14.08 5.15
CA GLN A 125 10.83 13.86 5.38
C GLN A 125 11.05 12.95 6.60
N ALA A 126 12.18 12.26 6.66
CA ALA A 126 12.53 11.41 7.80
C ALA A 126 12.67 12.22 9.11
N SER A 127 13.00 13.51 9.02
CA SER A 127 13.07 14.44 10.16
C SER A 127 11.71 14.79 10.76
N ASP A 128 10.63 14.66 9.98
CA ASP A 128 9.26 14.90 10.45
C ASP A 128 8.78 13.78 11.38
N ILE A 129 9.43 12.61 11.34
CA ILE A 129 9.07 11.43 12.13
C ILE A 129 9.89 11.43 13.40
N ALA A 130 9.31 12.00 14.47
CA ALA A 130 9.99 12.11 15.76
C ALA A 130 10.21 10.72 16.42
N ASP A 131 11.31 10.59 17.18
CA ASP A 131 11.62 9.36 17.93
C ASP A 131 10.52 9.00 18.93
N ASP A 132 9.83 9.99 19.50
CA ASP A 132 8.74 9.74 20.44
C ASP A 132 7.54 9.04 19.76
N LEU A 133 7.26 9.36 18.51
CA LEU A 133 6.24 8.65 17.73
C LEU A 133 6.70 7.22 17.38
N LEU A 134 7.97 7.05 17.00
CA LEU A 134 8.56 5.73 16.80
C LEU A 134 8.45 4.88 18.07
N ARG A 135 8.87 5.39 19.26
CA ARG A 135 8.77 4.66 20.53
C ARG A 135 7.37 4.23 20.91
N GLN A 136 6.35 4.92 20.43
CA GLN A 136 4.94 4.59 20.65
C GLN A 136 4.43 3.47 19.73
N SER A 137 5.21 3.06 18.72
CA SER A 137 4.82 2.10 17.70
C SER A 137 5.62 0.79 17.80
N LYS A 138 5.05 -0.33 17.32
CA LYS A 138 5.75 -1.63 17.25
C LYS A 138 6.44 -1.83 15.90
N HIS A 139 5.87 -1.25 14.85
CA HIS A 139 6.28 -1.43 13.47
C HIS A 139 6.09 -0.13 12.69
N ILE A 140 6.94 0.10 11.70
CA ILE A 140 6.77 1.18 10.72
C ILE A 140 6.67 0.60 9.32
N HIS A 141 5.65 1.05 8.57
CA HIS A 141 5.44 0.71 7.16
C HIS A 141 5.58 1.93 6.28
N VAL A 142 6.22 1.76 5.13
CA VAL A 142 6.30 2.76 4.06
C VAL A 142 5.82 2.12 2.76
N ALA A 143 4.86 2.77 2.09
CA ALA A 143 4.44 2.42 0.74
C ALA A 143 4.77 3.55 -0.25
N SER A 144 4.55 3.31 -1.54
CA SER A 144 4.79 4.30 -2.61
C SER A 144 6.18 4.95 -2.56
N TYR A 145 7.19 4.15 -2.29
CA TYR A 145 8.58 4.61 -2.11
C TYR A 145 9.05 5.58 -3.20
N PHE A 146 8.77 5.28 -4.45
CA PHE A 146 9.23 6.08 -5.59
C PHE A 146 8.53 7.44 -5.72
N LEU A 147 7.35 7.62 -5.13
CA LEU A 147 6.64 8.89 -5.12
C LEU A 147 7.04 9.80 -3.95
N GLN A 148 7.60 9.23 -2.89
CA GLN A 148 8.00 9.95 -1.68
C GLN A 148 9.46 10.40 -1.73
N THR A 149 9.82 11.19 -2.74
CA THR A 149 11.22 11.50 -3.08
C THR A 149 12.02 12.18 -1.97
N LYS A 150 11.39 12.95 -1.08
CA LYS A 150 12.08 13.56 0.07
C LYS A 150 12.33 12.57 1.22
N LEU A 151 11.45 11.59 1.39
CA LEU A 151 11.64 10.52 2.37
C LEU A 151 12.63 9.47 1.86
N GLN A 152 12.62 9.22 0.56
CA GLN A 152 13.37 8.16 -0.12
C GLN A 152 14.86 8.17 0.24
N SER A 153 15.52 9.34 0.17
CA SER A 153 16.96 9.47 0.42
C SER A 153 17.36 9.09 1.84
N ASP A 154 16.50 9.34 2.82
CA ASP A 154 16.79 9.16 4.23
C ASP A 154 16.10 7.93 4.82
N LEU A 155 15.35 7.17 4.01
CA LEU A 155 14.60 6.01 4.47
C LEU A 155 15.47 4.91 5.10
N PRO A 156 16.67 4.58 4.56
CA PRO A 156 17.57 3.63 5.23
C PRO A 156 17.98 4.11 6.64
N ALA A 157 18.25 5.40 6.82
CA ALA A 157 18.57 5.97 8.12
C ALA A 157 17.36 5.97 9.08
N LEU A 158 16.17 6.25 8.58
CA LEU A 158 14.92 6.14 9.34
C LEU A 158 14.69 4.71 9.83
N PHE A 159 14.86 3.70 8.96
CA PHE A 159 14.68 2.30 9.33
C PHE A 159 15.73 1.83 10.35
N LYS A 160 17.01 2.23 10.20
CA LYS A 160 18.05 2.00 11.23
C LYS A 160 17.66 2.61 12.58
N ARG A 161 17.12 3.84 12.56
CA ARG A 161 16.63 4.53 13.77
C ARG A 161 15.43 3.79 14.39
N ALA A 162 14.50 3.32 13.56
CA ALA A 162 13.37 2.51 14.01
C ALA A 162 13.84 1.21 14.70
N HIS A 163 14.78 0.49 14.09
CA HIS A 163 15.38 -0.72 14.70
C HIS A 163 16.06 -0.42 16.04
N ALA A 164 16.82 0.67 16.16
CA ALA A 164 17.47 1.07 17.41
C ALA A 164 16.45 1.35 18.52
N LEU A 165 15.21 1.71 18.17
CA LEU A 165 14.09 1.93 19.06
C LEU A 165 13.21 0.67 19.24
N GLY A 166 13.61 -0.45 18.64
CA GLY A 166 12.96 -1.75 18.76
C GLY A 166 11.70 -1.93 17.92
N LEU A 167 11.55 -1.18 16.84
CA LEU A 167 10.51 -1.40 15.83
C LEU A 167 11.02 -2.39 14.78
N SER A 168 10.12 -3.12 14.17
CA SER A 168 10.34 -3.74 12.87
C SER A 168 9.88 -2.81 11.73
N THR A 169 10.30 -3.12 10.49
CA THR A 169 10.10 -2.25 9.33
C THR A 169 9.49 -3.03 8.18
N SER A 170 8.65 -2.39 7.36
CA SER A 170 8.16 -2.96 6.10
C SER A 170 8.10 -1.95 4.97
N LEU A 171 8.19 -2.45 3.75
CA LEU A 171 8.25 -1.66 2.53
C LEU A 171 7.38 -2.28 1.45
N ASP A 172 6.55 -1.45 0.81
CA ASP A 172 5.97 -1.66 -0.52
C ASP A 172 6.45 -0.55 -1.45
N THR A 173 7.00 -0.90 -2.60
CA THR A 173 7.62 0.10 -3.47
C THR A 173 6.62 0.79 -4.38
N ASN A 174 5.59 0.08 -4.78
CA ASN A 174 4.77 0.45 -5.92
C ASN A 174 5.63 0.64 -7.21
N TYR A 175 5.00 1.10 -8.28
CA TYR A 175 5.69 1.28 -9.56
C TYR A 175 6.71 2.43 -9.50
N ASP A 176 7.89 2.23 -10.10
CA ASP A 176 8.88 3.30 -10.31
C ASP A 176 8.56 4.09 -11.59
N PRO A 177 8.09 5.36 -11.49
CA PRO A 177 7.80 6.17 -12.68
C PRO A 177 9.04 6.42 -13.56
N SER A 178 10.24 6.28 -13.01
CA SER A 178 11.51 6.43 -13.77
C SER A 178 11.95 5.15 -14.46
N GLU A 179 11.37 4.01 -14.11
CA GLU A 179 11.72 2.65 -14.57
C GLU A 179 13.18 2.24 -14.32
N LYS A 180 13.89 2.95 -13.45
CA LYS A 180 15.32 2.69 -13.16
C LYS A 180 15.54 1.65 -12.07
N TRP A 181 14.62 1.51 -11.12
CA TRP A 181 14.62 0.53 -10.04
C TRP A 181 15.94 0.50 -9.23
N LEU A 182 16.53 1.66 -8.93
CA LEU A 182 17.84 1.80 -8.32
C LEU A 182 17.77 2.13 -6.82
N GLY A 183 18.87 1.86 -6.09
CA GLY A 183 19.07 2.34 -4.71
C GLY A 183 18.51 1.43 -3.62
N PHE A 184 18.18 0.17 -3.92
CA PHE A 184 17.48 -0.72 -2.99
C PHE A 184 18.37 -1.53 -2.04
N ASP A 185 19.63 -1.76 -2.36
CA ASP A 185 20.47 -2.71 -1.59
C ASP A 185 20.63 -2.29 -0.12
N GLU A 186 20.91 -1.01 0.13
CA GLU A 186 21.01 -0.50 1.49
C GLU A 186 19.66 -0.52 2.20
N LEU A 187 18.58 -0.12 1.51
CA LEU A 187 17.23 -0.08 2.08
C LEU A 187 16.75 -1.48 2.46
N LEU A 188 16.91 -2.48 1.58
CA LEU A 188 16.49 -3.84 1.87
C LEU A 188 17.28 -4.45 3.04
N SER A 189 18.55 -4.08 3.23
CA SER A 189 19.36 -4.57 4.37
C SER A 189 18.84 -4.12 5.74
N VAL A 190 17.97 -3.12 5.76
CA VAL A 190 17.33 -2.58 6.98
C VAL A 190 15.80 -2.69 6.93
N THR A 191 15.28 -3.52 6.03
CA THR A 191 13.86 -3.82 5.89
C THR A 191 13.58 -5.23 6.39
N ASN A 192 12.67 -5.38 7.38
CA ASN A 192 12.30 -6.72 7.83
C ASN A 192 11.34 -7.40 6.85
N VAL A 193 10.31 -6.68 6.38
CA VAL A 193 9.28 -7.25 5.50
C VAL A 193 9.21 -6.47 4.20
N PHE A 194 9.34 -7.17 3.06
CA PHE A 194 9.26 -6.59 1.74
C PHE A 194 8.10 -7.19 0.93
N LEU A 195 7.26 -6.33 0.31
CA LEU A 195 5.95 -6.67 -0.21
C LEU A 195 5.74 -6.27 -1.68
N PRO A 196 6.62 -6.62 -2.62
CA PRO A 196 6.48 -6.24 -4.03
C PRO A 196 5.41 -7.07 -4.75
N ASN A 197 4.92 -6.57 -5.89
CA ASN A 197 4.25 -7.43 -6.88
C ASN A 197 5.27 -8.15 -7.77
N GLU A 198 4.81 -9.05 -8.66
CA GLU A 198 5.68 -9.84 -9.53
C GLU A 198 6.55 -8.97 -10.44
N ALA A 199 5.96 -7.94 -11.07
CA ALA A 199 6.69 -7.06 -11.99
C ALA A 199 7.76 -6.25 -11.25
N GLU A 200 7.41 -5.67 -10.10
CA GLU A 200 8.34 -4.96 -9.22
C GLU A 200 9.47 -5.87 -8.74
N ALA A 201 9.14 -7.07 -8.26
CA ALA A 201 10.13 -8.03 -7.79
C ALA A 201 11.14 -8.41 -8.88
N LYS A 202 10.66 -8.70 -10.09
CA LYS A 202 11.53 -9.02 -11.24
C LYS A 202 12.41 -7.85 -11.62
N SER A 203 11.85 -6.63 -11.69
CA SER A 203 12.59 -5.42 -12.05
C SER A 203 13.66 -5.09 -11.01
N LEU A 204 13.33 -5.13 -9.72
CA LEU A 204 14.26 -4.85 -8.63
C LEU A 204 15.37 -5.90 -8.49
N ALA A 205 15.04 -7.16 -8.76
CA ALA A 205 16.01 -8.25 -8.72
C ALA A 205 16.85 -8.34 -9.99
N GLY A 206 16.46 -7.69 -11.10
CA GLY A 206 17.04 -7.94 -12.42
C GLY A 206 16.87 -9.40 -12.83
N ALA A 207 15.68 -9.99 -12.60
CA ALA A 207 15.39 -11.40 -12.80
C ALA A 207 14.34 -11.61 -13.88
N GLU A 208 14.45 -12.72 -14.62
CA GLU A 208 13.49 -13.06 -15.69
C GLU A 208 12.21 -13.70 -15.15
N ASN A 209 12.28 -14.35 -14.01
CA ASN A 209 11.16 -15.07 -13.41
C ASN A 209 11.05 -14.78 -11.89
N VAL A 210 9.87 -15.07 -11.33
CA VAL A 210 9.55 -14.79 -9.93
C VAL A 210 10.37 -15.61 -8.94
N GLU A 211 10.77 -16.82 -9.32
CA GLU A 211 11.54 -17.73 -8.47
C GLU A 211 12.96 -17.19 -8.23
N GLU A 212 13.58 -16.70 -9.29
CA GLU A 212 14.88 -16.05 -9.23
C GLU A 212 14.79 -14.73 -8.46
N ALA A 213 13.76 -13.92 -8.72
CA ALA A 213 13.51 -12.68 -8.00
C ALA A 213 13.34 -12.95 -6.50
N ALA A 214 12.54 -13.93 -6.14
CA ALA A 214 12.33 -14.32 -4.75
C ALA A 214 13.63 -14.75 -4.06
N SER A 215 14.47 -15.53 -4.72
CA SER A 215 15.76 -15.97 -4.17
C SER A 215 16.71 -14.81 -3.92
N ARG A 216 16.81 -13.86 -4.87
CA ARG A 216 17.68 -12.69 -4.76
C ARG A 216 17.21 -11.70 -3.70
N LEU A 217 15.89 -11.40 -3.65
CA LEU A 217 15.32 -10.43 -2.71
C LEU A 217 15.15 -11.03 -1.32
N GLY A 218 14.69 -12.29 -1.23
CA GLY A 218 14.48 -12.97 0.05
C GLY A 218 15.76 -13.17 0.87
N SER A 219 16.93 -13.20 0.22
CA SER A 219 18.21 -13.25 0.93
C SER A 219 18.60 -11.92 1.62
N LYS A 220 17.91 -10.82 1.29
CA LYS A 220 18.21 -9.46 1.79
C LYS A 220 17.28 -9.01 2.92
N VAL A 221 16.15 -9.69 3.12
CA VAL A 221 15.13 -9.32 4.10
C VAL A 221 14.77 -10.51 4.99
N GLU A 222 14.14 -10.26 6.14
CA GLU A 222 13.66 -11.32 7.03
C GLU A 222 12.47 -12.06 6.44
N ALA A 223 11.51 -11.32 5.88
CA ALA A 223 10.31 -11.85 5.23
C ALA A 223 10.07 -11.15 3.89
N LEU A 224 9.69 -11.93 2.89
CA LEU A 224 9.31 -11.46 1.55
C LEU A 224 7.94 -12.05 1.22
N ALA A 225 7.03 -11.23 0.66
CA ALA A 225 5.81 -11.75 0.06
C ALA A 225 5.57 -11.08 -1.30
N ILE A 226 5.69 -11.86 -2.37
CA ILE A 226 5.49 -11.41 -3.75
C ILE A 226 4.04 -11.65 -4.15
N LYS A 227 3.32 -10.58 -4.50
CA LYS A 227 1.94 -10.61 -4.98
C LYS A 227 1.90 -11.10 -6.42
N LEU A 228 1.15 -12.18 -6.71
CA LEU A 228 1.03 -12.82 -8.04
C LEU A 228 -0.37 -12.64 -8.64
N GLY A 229 -1.12 -11.65 -8.18
CA GLY A 229 -2.48 -11.37 -8.62
C GLY A 229 -3.41 -12.57 -8.43
N LYS A 230 -4.11 -12.99 -9.48
CA LYS A 230 -5.03 -14.13 -9.43
C LYS A 230 -4.37 -15.47 -9.09
N ALA A 231 -3.05 -15.58 -9.27
CA ALA A 231 -2.30 -16.79 -8.91
C ALA A 231 -1.98 -16.87 -7.41
N GLY A 232 -2.32 -15.81 -6.64
CA GLY A 232 -2.08 -15.76 -5.21
C GLY A 232 -0.78 -15.07 -4.85
N ALA A 233 0.11 -15.71 -4.09
CA ALA A 233 1.37 -15.12 -3.65
C ALA A 233 2.45 -16.17 -3.34
N LEU A 234 3.71 -15.72 -3.41
CA LEU A 234 4.89 -16.46 -2.98
C LEU A 234 5.48 -15.76 -1.77
N GLY A 235 5.65 -16.49 -0.67
CA GLY A 235 6.24 -15.99 0.57
C GLY A 235 7.56 -16.66 0.90
N MET A 236 8.48 -15.90 1.51
CA MET A 236 9.72 -16.41 2.10
C MET A 236 9.91 -15.85 3.51
N PHE A 237 10.46 -16.68 4.40
CA PHE A 237 10.93 -16.27 5.73
C PHE A 237 12.23 -17.05 6.02
N GLY A 238 13.34 -16.33 6.01
CA GLY A 238 14.65 -16.96 5.96
C GLY A 238 14.78 -17.90 4.76
N SER A 239 15.10 -19.17 4.98
CA SER A 239 15.20 -20.18 3.92
C SER A 239 13.89 -20.88 3.59
N ARG A 240 12.82 -20.65 4.38
CA ARG A 240 11.50 -21.25 4.17
C ARG A 240 10.77 -20.52 3.06
N LYS A 241 10.23 -21.27 2.09
CA LYS A 241 9.49 -20.75 0.96
C LYS A 241 8.14 -21.44 0.87
N VAL A 242 7.08 -20.68 0.66
CA VAL A 242 5.71 -21.18 0.52
C VAL A 242 4.96 -20.43 -0.57
N GLN A 243 3.95 -21.07 -1.11
CA GLN A 243 2.98 -20.45 -2.02
C GLN A 243 1.58 -20.54 -1.42
N SER A 244 0.77 -19.52 -1.66
CA SER A 244 -0.64 -19.50 -1.30
C SER A 244 -1.46 -19.11 -2.52
N GLU A 245 -2.46 -19.89 -2.85
CA GLU A 245 -3.39 -19.56 -3.91
C GLU A 245 -4.33 -18.42 -3.50
N SER A 246 -4.81 -17.64 -4.47
CA SER A 246 -5.90 -16.71 -4.23
C SER A 246 -7.23 -17.45 -3.99
N ILE A 247 -8.23 -16.76 -3.46
CA ILE A 247 -9.58 -17.30 -3.36
C ILE A 247 -10.42 -16.82 -4.56
N PRO A 248 -11.34 -17.66 -5.07
CA PRO A 248 -12.24 -17.26 -6.14
C PRO A 248 -13.23 -16.22 -5.65
N VAL A 249 -13.25 -15.06 -6.32
CA VAL A 249 -14.16 -13.94 -6.03
C VAL A 249 -14.69 -13.34 -7.34
N LYS A 250 -15.86 -12.68 -7.25
CA LYS A 250 -16.34 -11.84 -8.35
C LYS A 250 -15.66 -10.47 -8.23
N VAL A 251 -14.70 -10.21 -9.10
CA VAL A 251 -13.97 -8.94 -9.15
C VAL A 251 -14.87 -7.83 -9.69
N VAL A 252 -14.91 -6.71 -8.98
CA VAL A 252 -15.55 -5.45 -9.38
C VAL A 252 -14.51 -4.39 -9.69
N ASP A 253 -13.47 -4.26 -8.81
CA ASP A 253 -12.41 -3.29 -8.93
C ASP A 253 -11.13 -3.85 -8.29
N THR A 254 -9.98 -3.61 -8.90
CA THR A 254 -8.68 -4.09 -8.39
C THR A 254 -7.87 -3.02 -7.65
N VAL A 255 -8.38 -1.80 -7.54
CA VAL A 255 -7.73 -0.73 -6.78
C VAL A 255 -7.56 -1.15 -5.33
N GLY A 256 -6.36 -0.96 -4.77
CA GLY A 256 -6.06 -1.26 -3.38
C GLY A 256 -5.98 -2.75 -2.99
N ALA A 257 -6.03 -3.66 -3.98
CA ALA A 257 -5.91 -5.10 -3.68
C ALA A 257 -4.54 -5.47 -3.13
N GLY A 258 -3.47 -4.86 -3.66
CA GLY A 258 -2.10 -5.00 -3.15
C GLY A 258 -1.98 -4.49 -1.71
N ASP A 259 -2.48 -3.29 -1.46
CA ASP A 259 -2.43 -2.66 -0.14
C ASP A 259 -3.23 -3.44 0.91
N SER A 260 -4.36 -4.02 0.50
CA SER A 260 -5.16 -4.91 1.35
C SER A 260 -4.47 -6.24 1.62
N PHE A 261 -3.75 -6.79 0.63
CA PHE A 261 -2.87 -7.94 0.81
C PHE A 261 -1.78 -7.63 1.83
N ASP A 262 -1.11 -6.50 1.69
CA ASP A 262 -0.04 -6.06 2.58
C ASP A 262 -0.53 -5.92 4.02
N ALA A 263 -1.73 -5.35 4.22
CA ALA A 263 -2.38 -5.25 5.54
C ALA A 263 -2.60 -6.64 6.17
N GLY A 264 -3.03 -7.62 5.38
CA GLY A 264 -3.20 -9.01 5.82
C GLY A 264 -1.88 -9.66 6.21
N PHE A 265 -0.82 -9.48 5.40
CA PHE A 265 0.50 -10.04 5.69
C PHE A 265 1.11 -9.44 6.95
N ILE A 266 1.10 -8.11 7.08
CA ILE A 266 1.62 -7.39 8.25
C ILE A 266 0.82 -7.72 9.51
N TYR A 267 -0.49 -7.92 9.40
CA TYR A 267 -1.29 -8.41 10.53
C TYR A 267 -0.75 -9.75 11.05
N GLY A 268 -0.52 -10.72 10.16
CA GLY A 268 0.03 -12.04 10.53
C GLY A 268 1.45 -11.92 11.12
N TYR A 269 2.32 -11.14 10.48
CA TYR A 269 3.69 -10.89 10.94
C TYR A 269 3.72 -10.32 12.36
N LEU A 270 2.95 -9.27 12.63
CA LEU A 270 2.90 -8.61 13.95
C LEU A 270 2.29 -9.49 15.05
N ASN A 271 1.47 -10.47 14.69
CA ASN A 271 0.89 -11.45 15.61
C ASN A 271 1.70 -12.75 15.66
N ASN A 272 2.91 -12.78 15.10
CA ASN A 272 3.81 -13.94 15.07
C ASN A 272 3.14 -15.22 14.50
N TRP A 273 2.33 -15.05 13.46
CA TRP A 273 1.74 -16.19 12.77
C TRP A 273 2.78 -16.87 11.87
N GLU A 274 2.60 -18.17 11.65
CA GLU A 274 3.37 -18.89 10.66
C GLU A 274 3.22 -18.27 9.27
N LEU A 275 4.27 -18.39 8.44
CA LEU A 275 4.34 -17.78 7.12
C LEU A 275 3.14 -18.16 6.25
N GLU A 276 2.76 -19.44 6.22
CA GLU A 276 1.61 -19.94 5.47
C GLU A 276 0.32 -19.25 5.84
N LYS A 277 0.07 -19.11 7.14
CA LYS A 277 -1.15 -18.47 7.65
C LYS A 277 -1.16 -16.98 7.35
N SER A 278 -0.02 -16.32 7.50
CA SER A 278 0.14 -14.88 7.16
C SER A 278 -0.08 -14.63 5.68
N LEU A 279 0.52 -15.46 4.83
CA LEU A 279 0.41 -15.37 3.37
C LEU A 279 -1.03 -15.68 2.91
N ARG A 280 -1.68 -16.68 3.53
CA ARG A 280 -3.08 -17.00 3.24
C ARG A 280 -4.01 -15.86 3.60
N LEU A 281 -3.83 -15.24 4.79
CA LEU A 281 -4.61 -14.06 5.18
C LEU A 281 -4.42 -12.90 4.19
N ALA A 282 -3.19 -12.65 3.76
CA ALA A 282 -2.87 -11.64 2.77
C ALA A 282 -3.61 -11.87 1.44
N CYS A 283 -3.55 -13.09 0.89
CA CYS A 283 -4.29 -13.45 -0.33
C CYS A 283 -5.80 -13.26 -0.18
N VAL A 284 -6.36 -13.66 0.97
CA VAL A 284 -7.80 -13.48 1.26
C VAL A 284 -8.16 -11.99 1.34
N CYS A 285 -7.38 -11.18 2.04
CA CYS A 285 -7.63 -9.74 2.15
C CYS A 285 -7.57 -9.05 0.79
N GLY A 286 -6.54 -9.34 0.00
CA GLY A 286 -6.40 -8.80 -1.36
C GLY A 286 -7.56 -9.23 -2.26
N ALA A 287 -7.97 -10.49 -2.25
CA ALA A 287 -9.07 -10.97 -3.07
C ALA A 287 -10.42 -10.36 -2.66
N LEU A 288 -10.75 -10.35 -1.35
CA LEU A 288 -12.03 -9.81 -0.86
C LEU A 288 -12.17 -8.32 -1.13
N SER A 289 -11.08 -7.55 -1.05
CA SER A 289 -11.11 -6.11 -1.32
C SER A 289 -11.58 -5.78 -2.74
N THR A 290 -11.35 -6.67 -3.71
CA THR A 290 -11.74 -6.48 -5.12
C THR A 290 -13.24 -6.60 -5.38
N GLN A 291 -14.04 -7.02 -4.40
CA GLN A 291 -15.48 -7.25 -4.60
C GLN A 291 -16.34 -5.97 -4.56
N ARG A 292 -15.73 -4.82 -4.28
CA ARG A 292 -16.37 -3.50 -4.29
C ARG A 292 -15.49 -2.48 -4.97
N ALA A 293 -16.08 -1.42 -5.51
CA ALA A 293 -15.35 -0.33 -6.10
C ALA A 293 -14.62 0.51 -5.03
N GLY A 294 -13.45 1.01 -5.39
CA GLY A 294 -12.57 1.78 -4.51
C GLY A 294 -11.75 0.91 -3.55
N GLY A 295 -10.57 1.41 -3.18
CA GLY A 295 -9.53 0.63 -2.48
C GLY A 295 -9.90 0.16 -1.07
N THR A 296 -10.92 0.72 -0.42
CA THR A 296 -11.20 0.46 1.00
C THR A 296 -12.53 -0.21 1.32
N ASP A 297 -13.56 -0.05 0.48
CA ASP A 297 -14.93 -0.48 0.82
C ASP A 297 -15.10 -2.01 0.78
N GLY A 298 -14.26 -2.70 0.01
CA GLY A 298 -14.21 -4.16 -0.06
C GLY A 298 -13.31 -4.83 0.99
N GLN A 299 -12.53 -4.08 1.74
CA GLN A 299 -11.59 -4.62 2.73
C GLN A 299 -12.33 -5.44 3.80
N PRO A 300 -11.90 -6.69 4.12
CA PRO A 300 -12.59 -7.51 5.11
C PRO A 300 -12.22 -7.12 6.54
N THR A 301 -13.12 -7.44 7.49
CA THR A 301 -12.72 -7.57 8.90
C THR A 301 -11.93 -8.87 9.10
N LEU A 302 -11.19 -8.96 10.22
CA LEU A 302 -10.48 -10.21 10.56
C LEU A 302 -11.45 -11.40 10.61
N GLU A 303 -12.64 -11.24 11.23
CA GLU A 303 -13.63 -12.30 11.31
C GLU A 303 -14.10 -12.77 9.92
N GLN A 304 -14.30 -11.82 8.98
CA GLN A 304 -14.67 -12.15 7.61
C GLN A 304 -13.56 -12.93 6.91
N ALA A 305 -12.30 -12.46 7.02
CA ALA A 305 -11.16 -13.11 6.39
C ALA A 305 -10.89 -14.51 6.97
N MET A 306 -11.01 -14.68 8.28
CA MET A 306 -10.77 -15.96 8.96
C MET A 306 -11.66 -17.11 8.45
N LYS A 307 -12.83 -16.82 7.89
CA LYS A 307 -13.72 -17.84 7.31
C LYS A 307 -13.09 -18.58 6.12
N TYR A 308 -12.11 -17.96 5.46
CA TYR A 308 -11.41 -18.50 4.29
C TYR A 308 -10.03 -19.11 4.64
N LEU A 309 -9.60 -19.06 5.91
CA LEU A 309 -8.33 -19.66 6.34
C LEU A 309 -8.48 -21.13 6.75
N VAL A 310 -9.70 -21.55 7.06
CA VAL A 310 -10.01 -22.89 7.60
C VAL A 310 -10.44 -23.87 6.51
N ALA A 311 -10.48 -23.41 5.25
CA ALA A 311 -10.90 -24.25 4.11
C ALA A 311 -9.71 -24.94 3.44
#